data_4e79c351c438a37a1d6688c1c8bcabd2
#
_entry.id   4e79c351c438a37a1d6688c1c8bcabd2
#
_cell.length_a   1.000
_cell.length_b   1.000
_cell.length_c   1.000
_cell.angle_alpha   90.00
_cell.angle_beta   90.00
_cell.angle_gamma   90.00
#
_symmetry.space_group_name_H-M   'P 1'
#
loop_
_entity.id
_entity.type
_entity.pdbx_description
1 polymer ?
#
loop_
_entity_poly.entity_id
_entity_poly.type
_entity_poly.pdbx_seq_one_letter_code
_entity_poly.pdbx_strand_id
1 'polypeptide(L)'
;MIPVVCLEIILTLAMVGLWELCRRRGLGRALPLHLLFLALCFVPLGIGSVALLRALPFNLTATIRNPLFWPGVLIVVVVPLGFVCVRPRYASRFVLSVLLCSWPLLIVVVVHAARETLLKYPGTAFADGALAAPFESPSARPRVVWIIFDELSQAIAFGNRPAGLGLPNFDRLRNGSFYASSSESPADSTELAMPSLILGERVIQAIPQGPDDLRVRTDSQTPPRSFSSMPSVFDAARDLGINTALVGWFHPYGRLINHSLTKCYWTAGWLRAGIEERSDPQPLLNAMWDRCRLQIAALPLVGHLPGVFPGVYQRQEKIERFTWLRDRAMEIVSDPAIGLVLIHLPIPHPPAIYSRTGGTLTAQGRIGYIDSVVLADQTLGELRQAMEQFGLWDRTAVLVSADHGWRTRLWRGDAEWTPDEETASHQDTSGVPFLLKLPEQASGVVYSKPFNTMVTRQLITGILSGQLVDPSAIPGFVER
;
A
#
# COMPACT_ATOMS: atom_id res chain seq x y z
N MET A 1 -17.12 -2.21 -3.14
CA MET A 1 -18.50 -1.79 -2.77
C MET A 1 -19.46 -2.97 -2.62
N ILE A 2 -19.57 -3.88 -3.60
CA ILE A 2 -20.51 -5.05 -3.53
C ILE A 2 -20.36 -5.87 -2.24
N PRO A 3 -19.15 -6.29 -1.80
CA PRO A 3 -19.02 -7.07 -0.57
C PRO A 3 -19.56 -6.35 0.67
N VAL A 4 -19.37 -5.03 0.75
CA VAL A 4 -19.86 -4.22 1.87
C VAL A 4 -21.38 -4.16 1.87
N VAL A 5 -21.99 -3.91 0.71
CA VAL A 5 -23.46 -3.87 0.57
C VAL A 5 -24.09 -5.22 0.88
N CYS A 6 -23.52 -6.33 0.39
CA CYS A 6 -24.01 -7.68 0.70
C CYS A 6 -23.92 -7.97 2.20
N LEU A 7 -22.80 -7.59 2.84
CA LEU A 7 -22.63 -7.79 4.28
C LEU A 7 -23.64 -6.99 5.09
N GLU A 8 -23.84 -5.72 4.78
CA GLU A 8 -24.83 -4.86 5.46
C GLU A 8 -26.25 -5.39 5.31
N ILE A 9 -26.62 -5.88 4.12
CA ILE A 9 -27.94 -6.50 3.89
C ILE A 9 -28.07 -7.76 4.75
N ILE A 10 -27.08 -8.65 4.75
CA ILE A 10 -27.12 -9.91 5.52
C ILE A 10 -27.22 -9.61 7.02
N LEU A 11 -26.41 -8.69 7.53
CA LEU A 11 -26.43 -8.29 8.94
C LEU A 11 -27.78 -7.68 9.33
N THR A 12 -28.34 -6.80 8.49
CA THR A 12 -29.64 -6.19 8.71
C THR A 12 -30.75 -7.26 8.75
N LEU A 13 -30.77 -8.17 7.78
CA LEU A 13 -31.75 -9.26 7.74
C LEU A 13 -31.61 -10.22 8.93
N ALA A 14 -30.37 -10.55 9.32
CA ALA A 14 -30.10 -11.38 10.50
C ALA A 14 -30.59 -10.71 11.79
N MET A 15 -30.32 -9.40 11.95
CA MET A 15 -30.77 -8.62 13.11
C MET A 15 -32.31 -8.53 13.19
N VAL A 16 -32.98 -8.22 12.08
CA VAL A 16 -34.44 -8.16 12.00
C VAL A 16 -35.03 -9.54 12.26
N GLY A 17 -34.47 -10.59 11.67
CA GLY A 17 -34.91 -11.98 11.88
C GLY A 17 -34.75 -12.43 13.34
N LEU A 18 -33.61 -12.13 13.96
CA LEU A 18 -33.35 -12.41 15.38
C LEU A 18 -34.34 -11.66 16.30
N TRP A 19 -34.54 -10.37 16.03
CA TRP A 19 -35.52 -9.57 16.76
C TRP A 19 -36.92 -10.14 16.67
N GLU A 20 -37.38 -10.49 15.46
CA GLU A 20 -38.72 -11.06 15.26
C GLU A 20 -38.88 -12.44 15.93
N LEU A 21 -37.84 -13.29 15.86
CA LEU A 21 -37.82 -14.59 16.55
C LEU A 21 -37.94 -14.43 18.07
N CYS A 22 -37.18 -13.51 18.66
CA CYS A 22 -37.22 -13.22 20.08
C CYS A 22 -38.56 -12.59 20.50
N ARG A 23 -39.16 -11.76 19.64
CA ARG A 23 -40.50 -11.21 19.85
C ARG A 23 -41.57 -12.31 19.90
N ARG A 24 -41.52 -13.25 18.94
CA ARG A 24 -42.49 -14.40 18.89
C ARG A 24 -42.34 -15.32 20.08
N ARG A 25 -41.14 -15.48 20.65
CA ARG A 25 -40.92 -16.29 21.85
C ARG A 25 -41.23 -15.57 23.16
N GLY A 26 -41.86 -14.39 23.12
CA GLY A 26 -42.22 -13.62 24.31
C GLY A 26 -41.05 -12.88 24.99
N LEU A 27 -39.84 -13.00 24.44
CA LEU A 27 -38.62 -12.30 24.95
C LEU A 27 -38.59 -10.82 24.63
N GLY A 28 -39.53 -10.31 23.83
CA GLY A 28 -39.59 -8.90 23.41
C GLY A 28 -39.79 -7.88 24.56
N ARG A 29 -40.02 -8.37 25.81
CA ARG A 29 -40.07 -7.54 27.01
C ARG A 29 -38.82 -7.62 27.85
N ALA A 30 -37.88 -8.49 27.52
CA ALA A 30 -36.64 -8.67 28.27
C ALA A 30 -35.67 -7.53 28.06
N LEU A 31 -35.24 -6.90 29.15
CA LEU A 31 -34.27 -5.82 29.14
C LEU A 31 -32.94 -6.19 28.43
N PRO A 32 -32.37 -7.39 28.66
CA PRO A 32 -31.13 -7.79 28.00
C PRO A 32 -31.24 -7.81 26.46
N LEU A 33 -32.40 -8.17 25.92
CA LEU A 33 -32.59 -8.20 24.47
C LEU A 33 -32.56 -6.79 23.85
N HIS A 34 -33.20 -5.82 24.52
CA HIS A 34 -33.19 -4.43 24.07
C HIS A 34 -31.76 -3.85 24.12
N LEU A 35 -31.02 -4.16 25.17
CA LEU A 35 -29.63 -3.70 25.31
C LEU A 35 -28.73 -4.34 24.25
N LEU A 36 -28.88 -5.64 23.99
CA LEU A 36 -28.12 -6.33 22.92
C LEU A 36 -28.45 -5.76 21.54
N PHE A 37 -29.74 -5.54 21.25
CA PHE A 37 -30.16 -4.92 19.98
C PHE A 37 -29.56 -3.55 19.79
N LEU A 38 -29.64 -2.69 20.83
CA LEU A 38 -29.06 -1.36 20.78
C LEU A 38 -27.53 -1.39 20.62
N ALA A 39 -26.85 -2.27 21.35
CA ALA A 39 -25.41 -2.47 21.21
C ALA A 39 -25.02 -2.83 19.77
N LEU A 40 -25.74 -3.78 19.17
CA LEU A 40 -25.51 -4.19 17.77
C LEU A 40 -25.79 -3.06 16.76
N CYS A 41 -26.80 -2.20 17.02
CA CYS A 41 -27.10 -1.05 16.17
C CYS A 41 -26.06 0.08 16.30
N PHE A 42 -25.43 0.23 17.47
CA PHE A 42 -24.37 1.24 17.65
C PHE A 42 -23.05 0.88 16.99
N VAL A 43 -22.80 -0.38 16.66
CA VAL A 43 -21.57 -0.83 15.99
C VAL A 43 -21.39 -0.16 14.62
N PRO A 44 -22.36 -0.22 13.68
CA PRO A 44 -22.25 0.47 12.39
C PRO A 44 -22.16 1.98 12.52
N LEU A 45 -22.90 2.59 13.49
CA LEU A 45 -22.84 4.03 13.75
C LEU A 45 -21.46 4.47 14.27
N GLY A 46 -20.81 3.66 15.10
CA GLY A 46 -19.43 3.90 15.56
C GLY A 46 -18.45 3.91 14.41
N ILE A 47 -18.57 2.95 13.49
CA ILE A 47 -17.72 2.87 12.30
C ILE A 47 -17.97 4.05 11.36
N GLY A 48 -19.22 4.39 11.10
CA GLY A 48 -19.62 5.53 10.27
C GLY A 48 -19.14 6.87 10.85
N SER A 49 -19.20 7.05 12.18
CA SER A 49 -18.70 8.25 12.85
C SER A 49 -17.19 8.40 12.76
N VAL A 50 -16.42 7.31 12.87
CA VAL A 50 -14.97 7.33 12.68
C VAL A 50 -14.61 7.66 11.23
N ALA A 51 -15.32 7.10 10.25
CA ALA A 51 -15.12 7.41 8.84
C ALA A 51 -15.47 8.88 8.54
N LEU A 52 -16.56 9.40 9.11
CA LEU A 52 -16.96 10.79 8.97
C LEU A 52 -15.96 11.74 9.63
N LEU A 53 -15.46 11.43 10.84
CA LEU A 53 -14.44 12.23 11.52
C LEU A 53 -13.12 12.28 10.75
N ARG A 54 -12.79 11.22 9.99
CA ARG A 54 -11.60 11.19 9.11
C ARG A 54 -11.80 11.95 7.81
N ALA A 55 -13.02 12.01 7.29
CA ALA A 55 -13.37 12.74 6.07
C ALA A 55 -13.48 14.25 6.27
N LEU A 56 -13.71 14.69 7.51
CA LEU A 56 -13.78 16.12 7.85
C LEU A 56 -12.35 16.67 8.05
N PRO A 57 -12.05 17.88 7.58
CA PRO A 57 -10.72 18.50 7.70
C PRO A 57 -10.44 19.00 9.13
N PHE A 58 -10.71 18.16 10.14
CA PHE A 58 -10.48 18.49 11.54
C PHE A 58 -9.10 18.00 12.00
N ASN A 59 -8.34 18.92 12.55
CA ASN A 59 -7.18 18.56 13.34
C ASN A 59 -7.66 18.03 14.70
N LEU A 60 -7.71 16.70 14.83
CA LEU A 60 -8.23 16.00 16.01
C LEU A 60 -7.56 16.49 17.31
N THR A 61 -6.26 16.76 17.27
CA THR A 61 -5.49 17.24 18.42
C THR A 61 -5.92 18.64 18.86
N ALA A 62 -6.18 19.55 17.91
CA ALA A 62 -6.70 20.87 18.18
C ALA A 62 -8.14 20.83 18.70
N THR A 63 -8.96 19.91 18.16
CA THR A 63 -10.37 19.73 18.54
C THR A 63 -10.51 19.21 19.98
N ILE A 64 -9.72 18.22 20.38
CA ILE A 64 -9.71 17.66 21.76
C ILE A 64 -9.26 18.71 22.80
N ARG A 65 -8.40 19.63 22.40
CA ARG A 65 -7.94 20.75 23.27
C ARG A 65 -8.94 21.89 23.39
N ASN A 66 -9.97 21.92 22.55
CA ASN A 66 -11.01 22.94 22.63
C ASN A 66 -11.86 22.71 23.89
N PRO A 67 -12.01 23.68 24.78
CA PRO A 67 -12.79 23.54 26.01
C PRO A 67 -14.27 23.23 25.78
N LEU A 68 -14.82 23.54 24.61
CA LEU A 68 -16.21 23.23 24.23
C LEU A 68 -16.38 21.80 23.69
N PHE A 69 -15.29 21.08 23.42
CA PHE A 69 -15.34 19.70 22.91
C PHE A 69 -15.95 18.73 23.91
N TRP A 70 -15.49 18.76 25.16
CA TRP A 70 -15.95 17.84 26.18
C TRP A 70 -17.40 18.02 26.62
N PRO A 71 -17.92 19.25 26.80
CA PRO A 71 -19.36 19.47 26.95
C PRO A 71 -20.18 18.97 25.77
N GLY A 72 -19.68 19.13 24.52
CA GLY A 72 -20.30 18.57 23.32
C GLY A 72 -20.36 17.05 23.33
N VAL A 73 -19.27 16.38 23.70
CA VAL A 73 -19.24 14.93 23.87
C VAL A 73 -20.20 14.47 24.96
N LEU A 74 -20.29 15.19 26.09
CA LEU A 74 -21.23 14.89 27.17
C LEU A 74 -22.66 14.91 26.65
N ILE A 75 -23.06 15.93 25.91
CA ILE A 75 -24.43 16.09 25.40
C ILE A 75 -24.72 15.02 24.31
N VAL A 76 -23.81 14.83 23.37
CA VAL A 76 -24.05 13.99 22.18
C VAL A 76 -23.91 12.49 22.49
N VAL A 77 -23.10 12.13 23.49
CA VAL A 77 -22.82 10.72 23.81
C VAL A 77 -23.46 10.31 25.13
N VAL A 78 -23.19 11.03 26.20
CA VAL A 78 -23.60 10.60 27.57
C VAL A 78 -25.11 10.73 27.78
N VAL A 79 -25.73 11.79 27.26
CA VAL A 79 -27.20 11.98 27.41
C VAL A 79 -27.98 10.90 26.65
N PRO A 80 -27.71 10.61 25.36
CA PRO A 80 -28.35 9.49 24.67
C PRO A 80 -28.06 8.14 25.32
N LEU A 81 -26.83 7.88 25.77
CA LEU A 81 -26.47 6.64 26.45
C LEU A 81 -27.24 6.49 27.76
N GLY A 82 -27.34 7.57 28.55
CA GLY A 82 -28.18 7.62 29.75
C GLY A 82 -29.65 7.35 29.45
N PHE A 83 -30.19 7.93 28.39
CA PHE A 83 -31.58 7.65 27.95
C PHE A 83 -31.77 6.19 27.53
N VAL A 84 -30.80 5.59 26.80
CA VAL A 84 -30.80 4.18 26.45
C VAL A 84 -30.85 3.29 27.72
N CYS A 85 -30.02 3.60 28.71
CA CYS A 85 -29.98 2.83 29.97
C CYS A 85 -31.28 2.95 30.78
N VAL A 86 -31.87 4.15 30.86
CA VAL A 86 -33.07 4.41 31.67
C VAL A 86 -34.35 3.97 30.96
N ARG A 87 -34.42 4.10 29.66
CA ARG A 87 -35.63 3.84 28.84
C ARG A 87 -35.35 2.97 27.61
N PRO A 88 -34.75 1.78 27.75
CA PRO A 88 -34.24 0.98 26.61
C PRO A 88 -35.34 0.56 25.62
N ARG A 89 -36.59 0.39 26.08
CA ARG A 89 -37.71 0.09 25.20
C ARG A 89 -38.11 1.20 24.26
N TYR A 90 -38.05 2.45 24.74
CA TYR A 90 -38.32 3.63 23.90
C TYR A 90 -37.12 3.89 22.95
N ALA A 91 -35.91 3.75 23.46
CA ALA A 91 -34.70 3.85 22.65
C ALA A 91 -34.68 2.84 21.50
N SER A 92 -35.01 1.55 21.78
CA SER A 92 -35.05 0.53 20.73
C SER A 92 -36.16 0.77 19.70
N ARG A 93 -37.34 1.27 20.11
CA ARG A 93 -38.40 1.66 19.16
C ARG A 93 -37.97 2.85 18.30
N PHE A 94 -37.33 3.84 18.89
CA PHE A 94 -36.81 4.99 18.16
C PHE A 94 -35.77 4.55 17.13
N VAL A 95 -34.77 3.74 17.52
CA VAL A 95 -33.74 3.22 16.63
C VAL A 95 -34.36 2.39 15.51
N LEU A 96 -35.33 1.50 15.83
CA LEU A 96 -36.04 0.73 14.82
C LEU A 96 -36.81 1.61 13.83
N SER A 97 -37.46 2.67 14.33
CA SER A 97 -38.15 3.64 13.45
C SER A 97 -37.16 4.37 12.54
N VAL A 98 -35.99 4.80 13.06
CA VAL A 98 -34.95 5.42 12.26
C VAL A 98 -34.43 4.46 11.19
N LEU A 99 -34.16 3.19 11.53
CA LEU A 99 -33.75 2.16 10.58
C LEU A 99 -34.80 1.93 9.49
N LEU A 100 -36.07 1.85 9.86
CA LEU A 100 -37.18 1.72 8.91
C LEU A 100 -37.30 2.96 8.01
N CYS A 101 -37.16 4.16 8.57
CA CYS A 101 -37.17 5.40 7.79
C CYS A 101 -35.93 5.56 6.89
N SER A 102 -34.80 4.93 7.25
CA SER A 102 -33.58 4.92 6.42
C SER A 102 -33.58 3.85 5.31
N TRP A 103 -34.59 2.94 5.27
CA TRP A 103 -34.72 1.95 4.21
C TRP A 103 -34.64 2.51 2.78
N PRO A 104 -35.24 3.67 2.45
CA PRO A 104 -35.11 4.24 1.13
C PRO A 104 -33.65 4.62 0.78
N LEU A 105 -32.85 5.05 1.78
CA LEU A 105 -31.41 5.32 1.59
C LEU A 105 -30.65 4.05 1.25
N LEU A 106 -31.00 2.91 1.86
CA LEU A 106 -30.39 1.63 1.50
C LEU A 106 -30.68 1.27 0.04
N ILE A 107 -31.90 1.47 -0.42
CA ILE A 107 -32.27 1.26 -1.84
C ILE A 107 -31.43 2.16 -2.75
N VAL A 108 -31.28 3.44 -2.40
CA VAL A 108 -30.44 4.38 -3.16
C VAL A 108 -28.98 3.91 -3.19
N VAL A 109 -28.42 3.46 -2.06
CA VAL A 109 -27.06 2.92 -1.99
C VAL A 109 -26.91 1.67 -2.85
N VAL A 110 -27.87 0.74 -2.79
CA VAL A 110 -27.87 -0.50 -3.60
C VAL A 110 -27.98 -0.17 -5.09
N VAL A 111 -28.91 0.71 -5.46
CA VAL A 111 -29.07 1.15 -6.86
C VAL A 111 -27.83 1.87 -7.36
N HIS A 112 -27.23 2.74 -6.54
CA HIS A 112 -26.00 3.43 -6.90
C HIS A 112 -24.82 2.45 -7.05
N ALA A 113 -24.68 1.53 -6.10
CA ALA A 113 -23.66 0.47 -6.18
C ALA A 113 -23.87 -0.42 -7.41
N ALA A 114 -25.11 -0.83 -7.71
CA ALA A 114 -25.43 -1.61 -8.89
C ALA A 114 -25.16 -0.81 -10.18
N ARG A 115 -25.57 0.46 -10.22
CA ARG A 115 -25.29 1.34 -11.36
C ARG A 115 -23.80 1.51 -11.60
N GLU A 116 -23.02 1.82 -10.59
CA GLU A 116 -21.57 1.95 -10.69
C GLU A 116 -20.91 0.65 -11.15
N THR A 117 -21.39 -0.49 -10.65
CA THR A 117 -20.84 -1.81 -10.97
C THR A 117 -21.26 -2.33 -12.35
N LEU A 118 -22.55 -2.19 -12.68
CA LEU A 118 -23.13 -2.80 -13.90
C LEU A 118 -23.04 -1.88 -15.13
N LEU A 119 -23.16 -0.57 -14.93
CA LEU A 119 -23.20 0.36 -16.06
C LEU A 119 -21.85 0.96 -16.41
N LYS A 120 -21.03 1.30 -15.39
CA LYS A 120 -19.67 1.81 -15.64
C LYS A 120 -18.64 0.70 -15.82
N TYR A 121 -18.87 -0.46 -15.20
CA TYR A 121 -17.92 -1.57 -15.17
C TYR A 121 -18.61 -2.91 -15.44
N PRO A 122 -19.22 -3.13 -16.62
CA PRO A 122 -19.97 -4.34 -16.91
C PRO A 122 -19.07 -5.58 -16.89
N GLY A 123 -19.13 -6.37 -15.83
CA GLY A 123 -18.41 -7.63 -15.67
C GLY A 123 -16.91 -7.54 -15.35
N THR A 124 -16.34 -6.33 -15.35
CA THR A 124 -14.89 -6.12 -15.14
C THR A 124 -14.59 -5.07 -14.06
N ALA A 125 -15.51 -4.86 -13.12
CA ALA A 125 -15.43 -3.80 -12.11
C ALA A 125 -14.12 -3.79 -11.29
N PHE A 126 -13.36 -4.88 -11.34
CA PHE A 126 -12.06 -5.04 -10.67
C PHE A 126 -11.00 -5.64 -11.60
N ALA A 127 -11.29 -5.85 -12.88
CA ALA A 127 -10.29 -6.30 -13.82
C ALA A 127 -9.39 -5.13 -14.23
N ASP A 128 -8.11 -5.44 -14.43
CA ASP A 128 -7.20 -4.53 -15.10
C ASP A 128 -7.72 -4.20 -16.50
N GLY A 129 -7.36 -3.03 -17.00
CA GLY A 129 -7.52 -2.75 -18.42
C GLY A 129 -6.76 -3.78 -19.27
N ALA A 130 -7.09 -3.89 -20.54
CA ALA A 130 -6.35 -4.77 -21.45
C ALA A 130 -4.87 -4.41 -21.42
N LEU A 131 -4.01 -5.36 -21.06
CA LEU A 131 -2.57 -5.18 -21.08
C LEU A 131 -2.07 -5.10 -22.53
N ALA A 132 -0.90 -4.48 -22.72
CA ALA A 132 -0.24 -4.40 -24.02
C ALA A 132 0.08 -5.80 -24.55
N ALA A 133 -0.18 -6.05 -25.83
CA ALA A 133 0.23 -7.30 -26.47
C ALA A 133 1.74 -7.48 -26.40
N PRO A 134 2.23 -8.70 -26.11
CA PRO A 134 3.67 -8.98 -26.09
C PRO A 134 4.24 -8.89 -27.52
N PHE A 135 5.49 -8.43 -27.61
CA PHE A 135 6.27 -8.61 -28.83
C PHE A 135 6.74 -10.07 -28.89
N GLU A 136 6.58 -10.73 -30.05
CA GLU A 136 6.86 -12.16 -30.22
C GLU A 136 8.35 -12.49 -30.08
N SER A 137 9.22 -11.60 -30.53
CA SER A 137 10.67 -11.79 -30.41
C SER A 137 11.22 -10.98 -29.25
N PRO A 138 11.96 -11.62 -28.32
CA PRO A 138 12.67 -10.89 -27.29
C PRO A 138 13.59 -9.85 -27.94
N SER A 139 13.57 -8.63 -27.44
CA SER A 139 14.49 -7.59 -27.87
C SER A 139 15.93 -8.02 -27.59
N ALA A 140 16.85 -7.83 -28.55
CA ALA A 140 18.30 -7.98 -28.34
C ALA A 140 18.88 -6.87 -27.45
N ARG A 141 18.06 -5.95 -26.97
CA ARG A 141 18.46 -4.81 -26.13
C ARG A 141 18.76 -5.25 -24.68
N PRO A 142 19.55 -4.45 -23.96
CA PRO A 142 19.82 -4.71 -22.55
C PRO A 142 18.51 -4.84 -21.73
N ARG A 143 18.52 -5.72 -20.75
CA ARG A 143 17.43 -5.94 -19.81
C ARG A 143 17.64 -5.06 -18.58
N VAL A 144 16.55 -4.52 -18.03
CA VAL A 144 16.56 -3.72 -16.79
C VAL A 144 15.57 -4.29 -15.78
N VAL A 145 16.05 -4.55 -14.57
CA VAL A 145 15.23 -4.85 -13.38
C VAL A 145 15.39 -3.70 -12.39
N TRP A 146 14.32 -2.99 -12.17
CA TRP A 146 14.25 -1.85 -11.27
C TRP A 146 13.48 -2.24 -10.01
N ILE A 147 14.15 -2.21 -8.86
CA ILE A 147 13.61 -2.64 -7.57
C ILE A 147 13.49 -1.42 -6.67
N ILE A 148 12.29 -1.16 -6.17
CA ILE A 148 11.97 -0.14 -5.19
C ILE A 148 11.52 -0.84 -3.90
N PHE A 149 12.24 -0.55 -2.81
CA PHE A 149 11.84 -0.91 -1.46
C PHE A 149 11.19 0.30 -0.80
N ASP A 150 9.91 0.18 -0.41
CA ASP A 150 9.16 1.28 0.20
C ASP A 150 9.75 1.66 1.56
N GLU A 151 10.13 2.93 1.69
CA GLU A 151 10.67 3.52 2.92
C GLU A 151 12.10 3.04 3.28
N LEU A 152 12.91 2.55 2.33
CA LEU A 152 14.28 2.12 2.64
C LEU A 152 15.21 3.32 2.80
N SER A 153 15.76 3.47 4.01
CA SER A 153 16.72 4.55 4.32
C SER A 153 18.15 4.23 3.89
N GLN A 154 18.77 5.15 3.17
CA GLN A 154 20.20 5.15 2.84
C GLN A 154 21.08 5.06 4.09
N ALA A 155 20.74 5.85 5.13
CA ALA A 155 21.52 5.90 6.35
C ALA A 155 21.57 4.54 7.06
N ILE A 156 20.41 3.88 7.19
CA ILE A 156 20.31 2.60 7.89
C ILE A 156 20.89 1.45 7.08
N ALA A 157 20.69 1.45 5.77
CA ALA A 157 21.16 0.34 4.94
C ALA A 157 22.65 0.42 4.63
N PHE A 158 23.24 1.62 4.51
CA PHE A 158 24.60 1.81 3.99
C PHE A 158 25.45 2.83 4.75
N GLY A 159 24.86 3.91 5.26
CA GLY A 159 25.61 5.01 5.88
C GLY A 159 26.03 4.69 7.31
N ASN A 160 25.16 4.96 8.25
CA ASN A 160 25.37 4.74 9.70
C ASN A 160 24.58 3.52 10.17
N ARG A 161 24.90 2.38 9.62
CA ARG A 161 24.27 1.09 9.94
C ARG A 161 24.40 0.78 11.43
N PRO A 162 23.32 0.37 12.10
CA PRO A 162 23.41 -0.12 13.49
C PRO A 162 24.46 -1.22 13.65
N ALA A 163 25.20 -1.20 14.77
CA ALA A 163 26.22 -2.19 15.05
C ALA A 163 25.65 -3.61 15.04
N GLY A 164 26.33 -4.52 14.36
CA GLY A 164 25.91 -5.92 14.23
C GLY A 164 24.80 -6.17 13.20
N LEU A 165 24.30 -5.16 12.51
CA LEU A 165 23.32 -5.34 11.44
C LEU A 165 24.03 -5.81 10.16
N GLY A 166 23.92 -7.11 9.82
CA GLY A 166 24.44 -7.69 8.60
C GLY A 166 23.44 -7.57 7.45
N LEU A 167 23.88 -7.00 6.31
CA LEU A 167 23.08 -6.86 5.08
C LEU A 167 23.94 -7.33 3.89
N PRO A 168 24.23 -8.66 3.80
CA PRO A 168 25.24 -9.18 2.88
C PRO A 168 24.86 -9.04 1.41
N ASN A 169 23.56 -9.03 1.07
CA ASN A 169 23.12 -8.92 -0.32
C ASN A 169 23.22 -7.48 -0.81
N PHE A 170 22.85 -6.49 0.02
CA PHE A 170 23.09 -5.09 -0.27
C PHE A 170 24.57 -4.79 -0.40
N ASP A 171 25.41 -5.31 0.52
CA ASP A 171 26.87 -5.11 0.47
C ASP A 171 27.46 -5.71 -0.80
N ARG A 172 27.03 -6.91 -1.18
CA ARG A 172 27.47 -7.55 -2.43
C ARG A 172 27.08 -6.75 -3.65
N LEU A 173 25.84 -6.23 -3.73
CA LEU A 173 25.41 -5.39 -4.84
C LEU A 173 26.20 -4.10 -4.89
N ARG A 174 26.39 -3.42 -3.74
CA ARG A 174 27.18 -2.20 -3.62
C ARG A 174 28.58 -2.35 -4.18
N ASN A 175 29.25 -3.45 -3.87
CA ASN A 175 30.64 -3.70 -4.29
C ASN A 175 30.76 -3.91 -5.81
N GLY A 176 29.70 -4.28 -6.51
CA GLY A 176 29.68 -4.50 -7.95
C GLY A 176 28.82 -3.52 -8.74
N SER A 177 28.49 -2.34 -8.20
CA SER A 177 27.59 -1.40 -8.84
C SER A 177 28.07 0.05 -8.73
N PHE A 178 27.47 0.96 -9.49
CA PHE A 178 27.49 2.37 -9.18
C PHE A 178 26.62 2.55 -7.92
N TYR A 179 27.24 3.04 -6.86
CA TYR A 179 26.62 3.31 -5.57
C TYR A 179 26.67 4.80 -5.27
N ALA A 180 25.51 5.43 -5.12
CA ALA A 180 25.41 6.80 -4.67
C ALA A 180 25.18 6.86 -3.15
N SER A 181 26.05 7.62 -2.47
CA SER A 181 25.96 7.81 -1.02
C SER A 181 25.04 8.97 -0.60
N SER A 182 24.63 9.81 -1.55
CA SER A 182 23.78 10.98 -1.30
C SER A 182 22.76 11.13 -2.41
N SER A 183 21.62 10.42 -2.27
CA SER A 183 20.51 10.53 -3.20
C SER A 183 19.21 10.80 -2.48
N GLU A 184 18.37 11.61 -3.11
CA GLU A 184 17.10 12.09 -2.57
C GLU A 184 15.92 11.58 -3.40
N SER A 185 14.85 11.22 -2.73
CA SER A 185 13.57 10.92 -3.38
C SER A 185 12.92 12.19 -3.96
N PRO A 186 12.10 12.06 -5.02
CA PRO A 186 11.32 13.19 -5.53
C PRO A 186 10.25 13.70 -4.56
N ALA A 187 9.81 12.87 -3.63
CA ALA A 187 8.79 13.20 -2.62
C ALA A 187 8.96 12.33 -1.37
N ASP A 188 8.31 12.70 -0.27
CA ASP A 188 8.32 12.00 1.02
C ASP A 188 7.16 11.00 1.20
N SER A 189 6.43 10.71 0.13
CA SER A 189 5.31 9.78 0.13
C SER A 189 5.23 8.98 -1.16
N THR A 190 4.86 7.72 -1.07
CA THR A 190 4.66 6.79 -2.19
C THR A 190 3.70 7.35 -3.24
N GLU A 191 2.64 8.05 -2.77
CA GLU A 191 1.61 8.66 -3.62
C GLU A 191 2.19 9.61 -4.67
N LEU A 192 3.21 10.39 -4.32
CA LEU A 192 3.86 11.36 -5.20
C LEU A 192 5.17 10.83 -5.78
N ALA A 193 5.92 10.05 -5.00
CA ALA A 193 7.23 9.57 -5.40
C ALA A 193 7.15 8.57 -6.57
N MET A 194 6.26 7.57 -6.49
CA MET A 194 6.15 6.56 -7.55
C MET A 194 5.71 7.14 -8.90
N PRO A 195 4.68 7.99 -9.00
CA PRO A 195 4.39 8.68 -10.25
C PRO A 195 5.56 9.53 -10.75
N SER A 196 6.27 10.24 -9.85
CA SER A 196 7.42 11.05 -10.24
C SER A 196 8.54 10.22 -10.85
N LEU A 197 8.86 9.08 -10.25
CA LEU A 197 9.90 8.16 -10.71
C LEU A 197 9.56 7.53 -12.07
N ILE A 198 8.29 7.15 -12.26
CA ILE A 198 7.79 6.53 -13.50
C ILE A 198 7.78 7.55 -14.65
N LEU A 199 7.37 8.80 -14.37
CA LEU A 199 7.33 9.87 -15.37
C LEU A 199 8.70 10.53 -15.59
N GLY A 200 9.62 10.47 -14.60
CA GLY A 200 10.86 11.26 -14.60
C GLY A 200 10.62 12.76 -14.45
N GLU A 201 9.46 13.14 -13.91
CA GLU A 201 9.04 14.52 -13.65
C GLU A 201 8.47 14.60 -12.23
N ARG A 202 8.76 15.69 -11.52
CA ARG A 202 8.30 15.85 -10.14
C ARG A 202 6.79 16.04 -10.09
N VAL A 203 6.09 15.09 -9.49
CA VAL A 203 4.65 15.19 -9.21
C VAL A 203 4.48 15.88 -7.85
N ILE A 204 3.73 17.00 -7.86
CA ILE A 204 3.46 17.79 -6.65
C ILE A 204 2.07 17.55 -6.09
N GLN A 205 1.18 16.89 -6.86
CA GLN A 205 -0.16 16.54 -6.44
C GLN A 205 -0.63 15.31 -7.22
N ALA A 206 -1.26 14.37 -6.53
CA ALA A 206 -1.92 13.20 -7.10
C ALA A 206 -3.34 13.09 -6.52
N ILE A 207 -4.35 13.03 -7.38
CA ILE A 207 -5.77 13.05 -7.01
C ILE A 207 -6.47 11.89 -7.70
N PRO A 208 -6.88 10.84 -6.98
CA PRO A 208 -7.72 9.79 -7.54
C PRO A 208 -9.08 10.36 -7.98
N GLN A 209 -9.45 10.19 -9.24
CA GLN A 209 -10.75 10.57 -9.78
C GLN A 209 -11.69 9.38 -9.98
N GLY A 210 -11.14 8.18 -9.91
CA GLY A 210 -11.87 6.92 -10.10
C GLY A 210 -10.96 5.72 -9.84
N PRO A 211 -11.43 4.51 -10.11
CA PRO A 211 -10.65 3.30 -9.93
C PRO A 211 -9.49 3.17 -10.93
N ASP A 212 -9.55 3.88 -12.05
CA ASP A 212 -8.66 3.81 -13.21
C ASP A 212 -8.12 5.18 -13.65
N ASP A 213 -8.43 6.26 -12.94
CA ASP A 213 -7.93 7.61 -13.26
C ASP A 213 -7.28 8.25 -12.03
N LEU A 214 -5.97 8.46 -12.13
CA LEU A 214 -5.15 9.25 -11.21
C LEU A 214 -4.76 10.55 -11.91
N ARG A 215 -5.26 11.67 -11.39
CA ARG A 215 -4.86 12.99 -11.89
C ARG A 215 -3.61 13.46 -11.17
N VAL A 216 -2.58 13.76 -11.95
CA VAL A 216 -1.30 14.24 -11.42
C VAL A 216 -1.00 15.66 -11.92
N ARG A 217 -0.32 16.42 -11.08
CA ARG A 217 0.15 17.76 -11.40
C ARG A 217 1.67 17.82 -11.17
N THR A 218 2.40 18.26 -12.17
CA THR A 218 3.87 18.40 -12.13
C THR A 218 4.30 19.85 -11.93
N ASP A 219 3.40 20.81 -12.17
CA ASP A 219 3.63 22.24 -12.02
C ASP A 219 2.37 22.91 -11.42
N SER A 220 2.57 23.89 -10.54
CA SER A 220 1.49 24.65 -9.90
C SER A 220 0.65 25.48 -10.89
N GLN A 221 1.19 25.80 -12.04
CA GLN A 221 0.53 26.63 -13.08
C GLN A 221 -0.34 25.82 -14.02
N THR A 222 -0.14 24.50 -14.12
CA THR A 222 -0.86 23.65 -15.04
C THR A 222 -2.00 22.88 -14.35
N PRO A 223 -3.13 22.63 -15.02
CA PRO A 223 -4.19 21.79 -14.46
C PRO A 223 -3.72 20.32 -14.33
N PRO A 224 -4.28 19.55 -13.39
CA PRO A 224 -3.96 18.13 -13.26
C PRO A 224 -4.30 17.36 -14.54
N ARG A 225 -3.38 16.51 -15.00
CA ARG A 225 -3.53 15.63 -16.16
C ARG A 225 -3.71 14.19 -15.73
N SER A 226 -4.37 13.36 -16.55
CA SER A 226 -4.43 11.92 -16.28
C SER A 226 -3.03 11.31 -16.37
N PHE A 227 -2.64 10.55 -15.35
CA PHE A 227 -1.35 9.86 -15.30
C PHE A 227 -1.16 8.92 -16.50
N SER A 228 -2.24 8.24 -16.91
CA SER A 228 -2.23 7.35 -18.08
C SER A 228 -1.95 8.07 -19.42
N SER A 229 -2.14 9.41 -19.48
CA SER A 229 -1.91 10.20 -20.70
C SER A 229 -0.48 10.78 -20.78
N MET A 230 0.32 10.59 -19.75
CA MET A 230 1.68 11.13 -19.67
C MET A 230 2.71 10.07 -20.07
N PRO A 231 3.70 10.43 -20.92
CA PRO A 231 4.74 9.47 -21.34
C PRO A 231 5.53 8.93 -20.15
N SER A 232 5.50 7.64 -19.95
CA SER A 232 6.20 6.94 -18.87
C SER A 232 7.49 6.26 -19.34
N VAL A 233 8.27 5.75 -18.41
CA VAL A 233 9.43 4.88 -18.72
C VAL A 233 9.00 3.59 -19.45
N PHE A 234 7.77 3.11 -19.19
CA PHE A 234 7.22 1.93 -19.86
C PHE A 234 6.83 2.22 -21.30
N ASP A 235 6.27 3.40 -21.60
CA ASP A 235 6.01 3.82 -22.98
C ASP A 235 7.31 3.89 -23.77
N ALA A 236 8.35 4.51 -23.21
CA ALA A 236 9.66 4.57 -23.84
C ALA A 236 10.26 3.16 -24.10
N ALA A 237 10.05 2.21 -23.20
CA ALA A 237 10.46 0.82 -23.43
C ALA A 237 9.65 0.14 -24.53
N ARG A 238 8.34 0.37 -24.58
CA ARG A 238 7.45 -0.17 -25.63
C ARG A 238 7.82 0.38 -27.01
N ASP A 239 8.13 1.66 -27.11
CA ASP A 239 8.60 2.29 -28.36
C ASP A 239 9.89 1.66 -28.89
N LEU A 240 10.70 1.06 -28.00
CA LEU A 240 11.89 0.30 -28.35
C LEU A 240 11.62 -1.19 -28.66
N GLY A 241 10.36 -1.65 -28.69
CA GLY A 241 9.97 -3.03 -28.92
C GLY A 241 10.22 -3.95 -27.72
N ILE A 242 10.26 -3.41 -26.50
CA ILE A 242 10.60 -4.14 -25.28
C ILE A 242 9.31 -4.54 -24.53
N ASN A 243 9.22 -5.81 -24.13
CA ASN A 243 8.19 -6.30 -23.24
C ASN A 243 8.45 -5.79 -21.82
N THR A 244 7.39 -5.33 -21.16
CA THR A 244 7.46 -4.65 -19.88
C THR A 244 6.62 -5.38 -18.84
N ALA A 245 7.09 -5.39 -17.60
CA ALA A 245 6.32 -5.94 -16.49
C ALA A 245 6.41 -5.06 -15.24
N LEU A 246 5.37 -5.14 -14.42
CA LEU A 246 5.33 -4.47 -13.14
C LEU A 246 4.76 -5.40 -12.08
N VAL A 247 5.46 -5.47 -10.94
CA VAL A 247 4.97 -6.08 -9.70
C VAL A 247 5.01 -4.99 -8.62
N GLY A 248 3.85 -4.59 -8.08
CA GLY A 248 3.88 -3.46 -7.18
C GLY A 248 2.68 -3.33 -6.24
N TRP A 249 2.85 -2.47 -5.25
CA TRP A 249 1.82 -2.17 -4.30
C TRP A 249 1.50 -0.66 -4.29
N PHE A 250 0.48 -0.25 -3.55
CA PHE A 250 -0.02 1.09 -3.33
C PHE A 250 -0.90 1.62 -4.47
N HIS A 251 -0.43 1.63 -5.71
CA HIS A 251 -1.21 2.07 -6.86
C HIS A 251 -1.78 0.89 -7.66
N PRO A 252 -2.99 1.01 -8.24
CA PRO A 252 -3.57 0.00 -9.13
C PRO A 252 -2.96 0.10 -10.54
N TYR A 253 -1.67 -0.23 -10.66
CA TYR A 253 -0.87 -0.02 -11.87
C TYR A 253 -1.49 -0.60 -13.13
N GLY A 254 -2.10 -1.79 -13.06
CA GLY A 254 -2.76 -2.42 -14.19
C GLY A 254 -4.02 -1.70 -14.67
N ARG A 255 -4.50 -0.70 -13.92
CA ARG A 255 -5.58 0.19 -14.35
C ARG A 255 -5.06 1.54 -14.84
N LEU A 256 -3.95 1.99 -14.28
CA LEU A 256 -3.39 3.33 -14.56
C LEU A 256 -2.53 3.35 -15.81
N ILE A 257 -1.72 2.30 -16.05
CA ILE A 257 -0.74 2.25 -17.15
C ILE A 257 -0.74 0.90 -17.88
N ASN A 258 -1.89 0.20 -17.90
CA ASN A 258 -2.07 -1.10 -18.54
C ASN A 258 -1.61 -1.12 -20.01
N HIS A 259 -1.83 -0.03 -20.75
CA HIS A 259 -1.48 0.10 -22.17
C HIS A 259 0.01 -0.06 -22.45
N SER A 260 0.87 0.18 -21.46
CA SER A 260 2.33 0.08 -21.57
C SER A 260 2.90 -1.17 -20.88
N LEU A 261 2.07 -2.03 -20.27
CA LEU A 261 2.50 -3.22 -19.54
C LEU A 261 2.09 -4.51 -20.23
N THR A 262 3.05 -5.42 -20.45
CA THR A 262 2.80 -6.77 -20.98
C THR A 262 2.34 -7.74 -19.89
N LYS A 263 2.90 -7.59 -18.66
CA LYS A 263 2.48 -8.32 -17.45
C LYS A 263 2.37 -7.35 -16.30
N CYS A 264 1.35 -7.51 -15.45
CA CYS A 264 1.15 -6.64 -14.29
C CYS A 264 0.53 -7.41 -13.13
N TYR A 265 1.19 -7.34 -11.98
CA TYR A 265 0.68 -7.83 -10.70
C TYR A 265 0.74 -6.69 -9.68
N TRP A 266 -0.38 -6.36 -9.07
CA TRP A 266 -0.42 -5.25 -8.14
C TRP A 266 -1.40 -5.50 -6.99
N THR A 267 -1.13 -4.85 -5.88
CA THR A 267 -2.07 -4.68 -4.78
C THR A 267 -2.20 -3.21 -4.46
N ALA A 268 -3.42 -2.73 -4.32
CA ALA A 268 -3.69 -1.40 -3.83
C ALA A 268 -4.58 -1.50 -2.59
N GLY A 269 -4.16 -0.86 -1.52
CA GLY A 269 -4.94 -0.90 -0.30
C GLY A 269 -4.49 0.21 0.64
N TRP A 270 -5.46 0.99 1.08
CA TRP A 270 -5.25 1.92 2.18
C TRP A 270 -5.35 1.11 3.48
N LEU A 271 -4.23 0.84 4.13
CA LEU A 271 -4.14 0.14 5.42
C LEU A 271 -5.15 0.66 6.47
N ARG A 272 -5.54 1.93 6.38
CA ARG A 272 -6.52 2.57 7.27
C ARG A 272 -7.97 2.41 6.85
N ALA A 273 -8.25 2.06 5.59
CA ALA A 273 -9.60 1.92 5.06
C ALA A 273 -10.06 0.46 4.96
N GLY A 274 -9.17 -0.49 5.19
CA GLY A 274 -9.47 -1.92 5.12
C GLY A 274 -9.95 -2.38 3.74
N ILE A 275 -9.52 -1.68 2.68
CA ILE A 275 -9.81 -2.04 1.29
C ILE A 275 -8.50 -2.41 0.65
N GLU A 276 -8.30 -3.69 0.41
CA GLU A 276 -7.24 -4.16 -0.46
C GLU A 276 -7.85 -4.60 -1.79
N GLU A 277 -7.32 -4.07 -2.87
CA GLU A 277 -7.63 -4.52 -4.23
C GLU A 277 -6.37 -5.18 -4.80
N ARG A 278 -6.57 -6.25 -5.56
CA ARG A 278 -5.48 -6.98 -6.25
C ARG A 278 -5.83 -7.10 -7.72
N SER A 279 -4.81 -7.21 -8.56
CA SER A 279 -4.96 -7.58 -9.96
C SER A 279 -5.60 -8.96 -10.14
N ASP A 280 -5.53 -9.78 -9.08
CA ASP A 280 -6.16 -11.10 -8.98
C ASP A 280 -7.37 -11.00 -8.03
N PRO A 281 -8.62 -10.95 -8.55
CA PRO A 281 -9.81 -10.71 -7.74
C PRO A 281 -10.08 -11.86 -6.78
N GLN A 282 -10.26 -11.52 -5.51
CA GLN A 282 -10.65 -12.51 -4.49
C GLN A 282 -12.09 -12.97 -4.67
N PRO A 283 -12.42 -14.23 -4.31
CA PRO A 283 -13.79 -14.68 -4.22
C PRO A 283 -14.62 -13.76 -3.30
N LEU A 284 -15.87 -13.50 -3.69
CA LEU A 284 -16.77 -12.59 -2.96
C LEU A 284 -16.87 -12.91 -1.47
N LEU A 285 -16.94 -14.20 -1.13
CA LEU A 285 -17.05 -14.65 0.28
C LEU A 285 -15.79 -14.28 1.09
N ASN A 286 -14.61 -14.40 0.50
CA ASN A 286 -13.36 -14.02 1.18
C ASN A 286 -13.32 -12.50 1.40
N ALA A 287 -13.68 -11.72 0.39
CA ALA A 287 -13.77 -10.27 0.50
C ALA A 287 -14.80 -9.82 1.54
N MET A 288 -15.95 -10.53 1.66
CA MET A 288 -16.96 -10.28 2.70
C MET A 288 -16.43 -10.63 4.09
N TRP A 289 -15.72 -11.76 4.21
CA TRP A 289 -15.14 -12.19 5.48
C TRP A 289 -14.06 -11.23 5.98
N ASP A 290 -13.19 -10.76 5.11
CA ASP A 290 -12.18 -9.76 5.43
C ASP A 290 -12.82 -8.45 5.91
N ARG A 291 -13.93 -8.04 5.30
CA ARG A 291 -14.70 -6.89 5.77
C ARG A 291 -15.33 -7.09 7.14
N CYS A 292 -15.91 -8.26 7.41
CA CYS A 292 -16.41 -8.61 8.75
C CYS A 292 -15.31 -8.51 9.80
N ARG A 293 -14.15 -9.11 9.53
CA ARG A 293 -13.00 -9.12 10.46
C ARG A 293 -12.52 -7.69 10.76
N LEU A 294 -12.40 -6.84 9.75
CA LEU A 294 -12.01 -5.43 9.92
C LEU A 294 -13.02 -4.63 10.75
N GLN A 295 -14.32 -4.85 10.54
CA GLN A 295 -15.35 -4.19 11.33
C GLN A 295 -15.31 -4.65 12.79
N ILE A 296 -15.12 -5.95 13.03
CA ILE A 296 -14.97 -6.51 14.38
C ILE A 296 -13.72 -5.94 15.07
N ALA A 297 -12.58 -5.90 14.37
CA ALA A 297 -11.33 -5.35 14.88
C ALA A 297 -11.40 -3.83 15.18
N ALA A 298 -12.28 -3.10 14.49
CA ALA A 298 -12.50 -1.67 14.73
C ALA A 298 -13.38 -1.35 15.94
N LEU A 299 -13.98 -2.37 16.60
CA LEU A 299 -14.78 -2.17 17.81
C LEU A 299 -13.89 -1.79 19.00
N PRO A 300 -14.20 -0.68 19.73
CA PRO A 300 -13.34 -0.15 20.79
C PRO A 300 -13.02 -1.14 21.91
N LEU A 301 -13.92 -2.08 22.21
CA LEU A 301 -13.74 -3.10 23.26
C LEU A 301 -13.07 -4.37 22.71
N VAL A 302 -13.32 -4.72 21.44
CA VAL A 302 -12.84 -5.95 20.82
C VAL A 302 -11.42 -5.79 20.30
N GLY A 303 -11.10 -4.61 19.77
CA GLY A 303 -9.76 -4.26 19.27
C GLY A 303 -8.67 -4.27 20.36
N HIS A 304 -9.04 -4.31 21.64
CA HIS A 304 -8.12 -4.40 22.79
C HIS A 304 -8.04 -5.81 23.40
N LEU A 305 -8.82 -6.78 22.89
CA LEU A 305 -8.74 -8.17 23.39
C LEU A 305 -7.48 -8.87 22.85
N PRO A 306 -6.74 -9.61 23.70
CA PRO A 306 -5.62 -10.42 23.24
C PRO A 306 -6.06 -11.39 22.12
N GLY A 307 -5.39 -11.34 20.96
CA GLY A 307 -5.70 -12.17 19.78
C GLY A 307 -6.64 -11.52 18.76
N VAL A 308 -7.24 -10.37 19.06
CA VAL A 308 -8.06 -9.57 18.13
C VAL A 308 -7.39 -8.23 17.81
N PHE A 309 -6.09 -8.11 18.09
CA PHE A 309 -5.35 -6.87 17.90
C PHE A 309 -5.35 -6.42 16.44
N PRO A 310 -5.76 -5.18 16.15
CA PRO A 310 -5.62 -4.60 14.82
C PRO A 310 -4.20 -4.73 14.25
N GLY A 311 -3.15 -4.63 15.08
CA GLY A 311 -1.76 -4.76 14.68
C GLY A 311 -1.38 -6.17 14.19
N VAL A 312 -1.80 -7.23 14.88
CA VAL A 312 -1.52 -8.62 14.45
C VAL A 312 -2.22 -8.92 13.12
N TYR A 313 -3.46 -8.46 12.97
CA TYR A 313 -4.21 -8.62 11.73
C TYR A 313 -3.55 -7.85 10.57
N GLN A 314 -3.16 -6.60 10.79
CA GLN A 314 -2.47 -5.79 9.77
C GLN A 314 -1.14 -6.41 9.34
N ARG A 315 -0.39 -7.00 10.27
CA ARG A 315 0.84 -7.73 9.96
C ARG A 315 0.55 -9.00 9.17
N GLN A 316 -0.48 -9.75 9.52
CA GLN A 316 -0.86 -10.97 8.78
C GLN A 316 -1.26 -10.63 7.34
N GLU A 317 -2.10 -9.61 7.12
CA GLU A 317 -2.44 -9.12 5.79
C GLU A 317 -1.20 -8.68 5.00
N LYS A 318 -0.29 -7.98 5.67
CA LYS A 318 0.95 -7.53 5.02
C LYS A 318 1.88 -8.70 4.69
N ILE A 319 1.95 -9.75 5.53
CA ILE A 319 2.69 -10.98 5.23
C ILE A 319 2.13 -11.63 3.96
N GLU A 320 0.82 -11.79 3.86
CA GLU A 320 0.16 -12.38 2.70
C GLU A 320 0.40 -11.56 1.42
N ARG A 321 0.26 -10.24 1.52
CA ARG A 321 0.55 -9.28 0.43
C ARG A 321 2.00 -9.35 -0.02
N PHE A 322 2.93 -9.22 0.93
CA PHE A 322 4.36 -9.28 0.65
C PHE A 322 4.75 -10.60 0.01
N THR A 323 4.30 -11.74 0.55
CA THR A 323 4.59 -13.06 0.01
C THR A 323 4.08 -13.19 -1.42
N TRP A 324 2.84 -12.78 -1.68
CA TRP A 324 2.27 -12.82 -3.02
C TRP A 324 3.05 -11.94 -4.01
N LEU A 325 3.38 -10.70 -3.64
CA LEU A 325 4.17 -9.80 -4.50
C LEU A 325 5.57 -10.35 -4.73
N ARG A 326 6.23 -10.85 -3.69
CA ARG A 326 7.55 -11.47 -3.80
C ARG A 326 7.54 -12.65 -4.78
N ASP A 327 6.58 -13.55 -4.65
CA ASP A 327 6.48 -14.73 -5.51
C ASP A 327 6.23 -14.33 -6.98
N ARG A 328 5.40 -13.31 -7.23
CA ARG A 328 5.22 -12.73 -8.57
C ARG A 328 6.48 -12.03 -9.09
N ALA A 329 7.21 -11.34 -8.23
CA ALA A 329 8.49 -10.74 -8.59
C ALA A 329 9.52 -11.79 -8.99
N MET A 330 9.60 -12.92 -8.26
CA MET A 330 10.47 -14.07 -8.59
C MET A 330 10.11 -14.66 -9.97
N GLU A 331 8.82 -14.83 -10.26
CA GLU A 331 8.34 -15.30 -11.57
C GLU A 331 8.78 -14.34 -12.69
N ILE A 332 8.56 -13.05 -12.52
CA ILE A 332 8.84 -12.04 -13.56
C ILE A 332 10.35 -11.86 -13.80
N VAL A 333 11.16 -11.83 -12.74
CA VAL A 333 12.62 -11.67 -12.93
C VAL A 333 13.26 -12.88 -13.59
N SER A 334 12.60 -14.04 -13.53
CA SER A 334 13.03 -15.28 -14.17
C SER A 334 12.58 -15.40 -15.64
N ASP A 335 11.72 -14.49 -16.12
CA ASP A 335 11.22 -14.53 -17.50
C ASP A 335 12.16 -13.75 -18.46
N PRO A 336 12.87 -14.44 -19.35
CA PRO A 336 13.79 -13.78 -20.28
C PRO A 336 13.07 -12.95 -21.36
N ALA A 337 11.77 -13.14 -21.58
CA ALA A 337 10.99 -12.38 -22.55
C ALA A 337 10.69 -10.94 -22.10
N ILE A 338 10.86 -10.64 -20.81
CA ILE A 338 10.59 -9.30 -20.26
C ILE A 338 11.90 -8.51 -20.19
N GLY A 339 11.95 -7.37 -20.89
CA GLY A 339 13.14 -6.52 -20.94
C GLY A 339 13.16 -5.38 -19.93
N LEU A 340 11.99 -4.87 -19.49
CA LEU A 340 11.89 -3.90 -18.40
C LEU A 340 10.96 -4.42 -17.31
N VAL A 341 11.47 -4.52 -16.09
CA VAL A 341 10.71 -4.92 -14.90
C VAL A 341 10.79 -3.82 -13.84
N LEU A 342 9.65 -3.38 -13.31
CA LEU A 342 9.58 -2.64 -12.05
C LEU A 342 9.02 -3.56 -10.96
N ILE A 343 9.73 -3.61 -9.83
CA ILE A 343 9.30 -4.28 -8.61
C ILE A 343 9.21 -3.24 -7.51
N HIS A 344 8.02 -3.03 -6.96
CA HIS A 344 7.78 -2.12 -5.84
C HIS A 344 7.20 -2.90 -4.66
N LEU A 345 8.01 -3.13 -3.63
CA LEU A 345 7.67 -3.98 -2.48
C LEU A 345 7.32 -3.16 -1.24
N PRO A 346 6.31 -3.58 -0.44
CA PRO A 346 5.83 -2.86 0.75
C PRO A 346 6.75 -3.03 1.98
N ILE A 347 8.05 -3.14 1.78
CA ILE A 347 9.07 -3.28 2.83
C ILE A 347 10.21 -2.31 2.57
N PRO A 348 10.83 -1.77 3.62
CA PRO A 348 10.58 -1.96 5.06
C PRO A 348 9.40 -1.15 5.64
N HIS A 349 8.54 -0.47 4.84
CA HIS A 349 7.37 0.29 5.32
C HIS A 349 6.61 -0.42 6.47
N PRO A 350 6.03 0.32 7.47
CA PRO A 350 5.27 -0.30 8.56
C PRO A 350 3.97 -0.98 8.10
N PRO A 351 3.43 -1.95 8.86
CA PRO A 351 4.03 -2.56 10.06
C PRO A 351 5.16 -3.54 9.71
N ALA A 352 6.10 -3.75 10.65
CA ALA A 352 7.12 -4.78 10.50
C ALA A 352 6.49 -6.18 10.48
N ILE A 353 7.03 -7.07 9.64
CA ILE A 353 6.50 -8.43 9.42
C ILE A 353 7.57 -9.52 9.49
N TYR A 354 8.79 -9.19 9.88
CA TYR A 354 9.91 -10.11 9.91
C TYR A 354 10.65 -10.02 11.24
N SER A 355 11.07 -11.15 11.78
CA SER A 355 11.93 -11.23 12.94
C SER A 355 13.35 -11.63 12.53
N ARG A 356 14.31 -10.71 12.62
CA ARG A 356 15.72 -10.99 12.32
C ARG A 356 16.33 -12.04 13.27
N THR A 357 15.86 -12.12 14.51
CA THR A 357 16.31 -13.13 15.48
C THR A 357 15.73 -14.51 15.23
N GLY A 358 14.47 -14.57 14.74
CA GLY A 358 13.80 -15.81 14.37
C GLY A 358 14.05 -16.24 12.94
N GLY A 359 14.54 -15.36 12.07
CA GLY A 359 14.77 -15.64 10.65
C GLY A 359 13.49 -15.90 9.85
N THR A 360 12.31 -15.41 10.33
CA THR A 360 11.01 -15.76 9.73
C THR A 360 10.05 -14.59 9.69
N LEU A 361 9.10 -14.67 8.74
CA LEU A 361 7.93 -13.79 8.73
C LEU A 361 7.05 -14.09 9.94
N THR A 362 6.58 -13.03 10.62
CA THR A 362 5.75 -13.15 11.82
C THR A 362 4.82 -11.97 11.98
N ALA A 363 3.59 -12.26 12.41
CA ALA A 363 2.63 -11.26 12.84
C ALA A 363 2.75 -10.93 14.33
N GLN A 364 3.61 -11.64 15.08
CA GLN A 364 3.74 -11.54 16.53
C GLN A 364 5.14 -11.07 16.95
N GLY A 365 5.27 -10.68 18.21
CA GLY A 365 6.53 -10.28 18.77
C GLY A 365 6.86 -8.80 18.60
N ARG A 366 7.96 -8.40 19.24
CA ARG A 366 8.49 -7.04 19.18
C ARG A 366 9.52 -6.98 18.06
N ILE A 367 9.05 -6.57 16.90
CA ILE A 367 9.81 -6.44 15.66
C ILE A 367 9.63 -5.03 15.11
N GLY A 368 10.65 -4.48 14.49
CA GLY A 368 10.66 -3.08 14.08
C GLY A 368 11.15 -2.85 12.65
N TYR A 369 11.47 -1.61 12.36
CA TYR A 369 11.97 -1.18 11.05
C TYR A 369 13.28 -1.88 10.68
N ILE A 370 14.21 -2.01 11.64
CA ILE A 370 15.52 -2.65 11.43
C ILE A 370 15.35 -4.13 10.99
N ASP A 371 14.37 -4.83 11.59
CA ASP A 371 14.02 -6.19 11.16
C ASP A 371 13.52 -6.23 9.71
N SER A 372 12.72 -5.23 9.33
CA SER A 372 12.20 -5.12 7.96
C SER A 372 13.28 -4.75 6.93
N VAL A 373 14.33 -4.03 7.33
CA VAL A 373 15.51 -3.77 6.47
C VAL A 373 16.26 -5.08 6.18
N VAL A 374 16.38 -5.98 7.17
CA VAL A 374 16.97 -7.32 6.94
C VAL A 374 16.12 -8.13 5.95
N LEU A 375 14.78 -8.03 6.03
CA LEU A 375 13.90 -8.69 5.07
C LEU A 375 14.11 -8.14 3.65
N ALA A 376 14.32 -6.82 3.49
CA ALA A 376 14.61 -6.22 2.20
C ALA A 376 15.94 -6.74 1.62
N ASP A 377 16.98 -6.87 2.46
CA ASP A 377 18.26 -7.47 2.06
C ASP A 377 18.12 -8.92 1.60
N GLN A 378 17.38 -9.75 2.35
CA GLN A 378 17.14 -11.15 1.99
C GLN A 378 16.35 -11.25 0.68
N THR A 379 15.31 -10.42 0.52
CA THR A 379 14.50 -10.40 -0.70
C THR A 379 15.33 -10.03 -1.93
N LEU A 380 16.26 -9.08 -1.80
CA LEU A 380 17.22 -8.79 -2.88
C LEU A 380 18.07 -10.02 -3.23
N GLY A 381 18.51 -10.77 -2.22
CA GLY A 381 19.26 -12.02 -2.41
C GLY A 381 18.45 -13.09 -3.15
N GLU A 382 17.18 -13.25 -2.79
CA GLU A 382 16.25 -14.19 -3.45
C GLU A 382 16.01 -13.80 -4.92
N LEU A 383 15.73 -12.52 -5.20
CA LEU A 383 15.56 -12.03 -6.58
C LEU A 383 16.83 -12.22 -7.42
N ARG A 384 17.99 -11.97 -6.84
CA ARG A 384 19.27 -12.22 -7.50
C ARG A 384 19.44 -13.70 -7.83
N GLN A 385 19.21 -14.59 -6.85
CA GLN A 385 19.32 -16.04 -7.02
C GLN A 385 18.38 -16.54 -8.12
N ALA A 386 17.15 -16.03 -8.17
CA ALA A 386 16.21 -16.37 -9.23
C ALA A 386 16.74 -15.98 -10.62
N MET A 387 17.31 -14.78 -10.76
CA MET A 387 17.93 -14.37 -12.03
C MET A 387 19.18 -15.21 -12.38
N GLU A 388 20.02 -15.57 -11.39
CA GLU A 388 21.21 -16.40 -11.58
C GLU A 388 20.85 -17.81 -12.07
N GLN A 389 19.77 -18.42 -11.53
CA GLN A 389 19.30 -19.75 -11.95
C GLN A 389 18.93 -19.82 -13.44
N PHE A 390 18.49 -18.70 -14.01
CA PHE A 390 18.16 -18.60 -15.44
C PHE A 390 19.25 -17.92 -16.28
N GLY A 391 20.45 -17.69 -15.72
CA GLY A 391 21.57 -17.05 -16.41
C GLY A 391 21.27 -15.61 -16.84
N LEU A 392 20.38 -14.92 -16.11
CA LEU A 392 19.94 -13.56 -16.44
C LEU A 392 20.67 -12.46 -15.67
N TRP A 393 21.26 -12.76 -14.50
CA TRP A 393 21.86 -11.76 -13.62
C TRP A 393 22.94 -10.91 -14.31
N ASP A 394 23.90 -11.56 -14.94
CA ASP A 394 25.05 -10.85 -15.54
C ASP A 394 24.63 -9.99 -16.74
N ARG A 395 23.62 -10.42 -17.48
CA ARG A 395 23.08 -9.72 -18.65
C ARG A 395 22.06 -8.63 -18.32
N THR A 396 21.72 -8.45 -17.04
CA THR A 396 20.67 -7.54 -16.58
C THR A 396 21.31 -6.32 -15.89
N ALA A 397 20.88 -5.13 -16.27
CA ALA A 397 21.07 -3.95 -15.43
C ALA A 397 20.10 -4.02 -14.24
N VAL A 398 20.62 -3.88 -13.03
CA VAL A 398 19.83 -3.96 -11.80
C VAL A 398 19.92 -2.61 -11.09
N LEU A 399 18.78 -1.92 -10.97
CA LEU A 399 18.66 -0.69 -10.21
C LEU A 399 17.90 -0.97 -8.92
N VAL A 400 18.49 -0.63 -7.78
CA VAL A 400 17.86 -0.72 -6.46
C VAL A 400 17.80 0.67 -5.84
N SER A 401 16.60 1.06 -5.41
CA SER A 401 16.38 2.33 -4.72
C SER A 401 15.17 2.23 -3.76
N ALA A 402 14.71 3.36 -3.25
CA ALA A 402 13.48 3.49 -2.49
C ALA A 402 12.63 4.61 -3.09
N ASP A 403 11.33 4.57 -2.82
CA ASP A 403 10.41 5.64 -3.18
C ASP A 403 10.58 6.86 -2.27
N HIS A 404 10.84 6.65 -0.97
CA HIS A 404 11.20 7.69 0.01
C HIS A 404 11.99 7.11 1.18
N GLY A 405 12.56 7.99 2.02
CA GLY A 405 13.30 7.60 3.21
C GLY A 405 12.42 7.17 4.38
N TRP A 406 13.06 6.75 5.48
CA TRP A 406 12.36 6.28 6.68
C TRP A 406 11.66 7.41 7.43
N ARG A 407 10.34 7.34 7.52
CA ARG A 407 9.47 8.30 8.22
C ARG A 407 9.31 7.94 9.69
N THR A 408 10.34 8.18 10.49
CA THR A 408 10.40 7.82 11.93
C THR A 408 9.15 8.21 12.72
N ARG A 409 8.47 9.31 12.35
CA ARG A 409 7.22 9.77 12.99
C ARG A 409 6.07 8.76 12.92
N LEU A 410 6.05 7.90 11.89
CA LEU A 410 5.00 6.88 11.72
C LEU A 410 5.25 5.66 12.59
N TRP A 411 6.52 5.38 12.91
CA TRP A 411 6.93 4.23 13.69
C TRP A 411 7.05 4.53 15.18
N ARG A 412 7.40 5.77 15.57
CA ARG A 412 7.66 6.15 16.97
C ARG A 412 6.45 6.00 17.91
N GLY A 413 5.23 5.97 17.39
CA GLY A 413 3.99 5.77 18.14
C GLY A 413 3.57 4.32 18.28
N ASP A 414 4.27 3.38 17.63
CA ASP A 414 3.93 1.98 17.64
C ASP A 414 4.54 1.24 18.84
N ALA A 415 3.83 0.21 19.33
CA ALA A 415 4.34 -0.71 20.35
C ALA A 415 5.61 -1.46 19.91
N GLU A 416 5.99 -1.34 18.65
CA GLU A 416 7.10 -1.97 17.97
C GLU A 416 8.38 -1.14 17.98
N TRP A 417 8.32 0.12 18.40
CA TRP A 417 9.49 0.99 18.50
C TRP A 417 10.49 0.40 19.52
N THR A 418 11.63 -0.05 19.04
CA THR A 418 12.68 -0.69 19.86
C THR A 418 13.80 0.31 20.19
N PRO A 419 14.71 0.00 21.14
CA PRO A 419 15.89 0.82 21.40
C PRO A 419 16.80 1.00 20.17
N ASP A 420 16.81 0.02 19.27
CA ASP A 420 17.61 0.11 18.03
C ASP A 420 17.03 1.18 17.08
N GLU A 421 15.71 1.22 16.92
CA GLU A 421 15.04 2.27 16.16
C GLU A 421 15.21 3.62 16.82
N GLU A 422 15.11 3.74 18.16
CA GLU A 422 15.34 5.00 18.84
C GLU A 422 16.74 5.53 18.55
N THR A 423 17.76 4.68 18.68
CA THR A 423 19.16 5.06 18.40
C THR A 423 19.35 5.46 16.94
N ALA A 424 18.81 4.68 16.01
CA ALA A 424 18.94 4.90 14.58
C ALA A 424 18.17 6.15 14.10
N SER A 425 17.11 6.55 14.78
CA SER A 425 16.27 7.70 14.41
C SER A 425 16.91 9.07 14.68
N HIS A 426 18.04 9.12 15.39
CA HIS A 426 18.75 10.38 15.66
C HIS A 426 19.56 10.89 14.46
N GLN A 427 19.69 10.11 13.41
CA GLN A 427 20.35 10.52 12.17
C GLN A 427 19.33 10.95 11.11
N ASP A 428 19.84 11.59 10.03
CA ASP A 428 19.00 11.89 8.87
C ASP A 428 18.62 10.60 8.15
N THR A 429 17.34 10.30 8.15
CA THR A 429 16.76 9.10 7.55
C THR A 429 16.02 9.37 6.24
N SER A 430 16.05 10.63 5.75
CA SER A 430 15.31 11.05 4.55
C SER A 430 15.95 10.59 3.24
N GLY A 431 17.27 10.39 3.22
CA GLY A 431 17.99 9.90 2.05
C GLY A 431 17.59 8.47 1.66
N VAL A 432 17.55 8.21 0.37
CA VAL A 432 17.23 6.91 -0.22
C VAL A 432 18.47 6.25 -0.80
N PRO A 433 18.61 4.90 -0.77
CA PRO A 433 19.71 4.23 -1.46
C PRO A 433 19.54 4.34 -2.98
N PHE A 434 20.67 4.34 -3.70
CA PHE A 434 20.69 4.25 -5.15
C PHE A 434 21.88 3.42 -5.61
N LEU A 435 21.59 2.24 -6.13
CA LEU A 435 22.58 1.28 -6.63
C LEU A 435 22.21 0.89 -8.06
N LEU A 436 23.11 1.08 -9.01
CA LEU A 436 22.91 0.70 -10.40
C LEU A 436 24.05 -0.21 -10.86
N LYS A 437 23.75 -1.49 -11.04
CA LYS A 437 24.64 -2.46 -11.70
C LYS A 437 24.31 -2.49 -13.19
N LEU A 438 25.26 -2.22 -14.06
CA LEU A 438 25.11 -2.47 -15.49
C LEU A 438 25.39 -3.95 -15.83
N PRO A 439 24.98 -4.44 -17.02
CA PRO A 439 25.37 -5.78 -17.48
C PRO A 439 26.88 -6.00 -17.37
N GLU A 440 27.27 -7.19 -16.93
CA GLU A 440 28.69 -7.63 -16.79
C GLU A 440 29.57 -6.75 -15.89
N GLN A 441 28.99 -5.79 -15.17
CA GLN A 441 29.73 -4.96 -14.24
C GLN A 441 30.24 -5.76 -13.04
N ALA A 442 31.56 -5.81 -12.86
CA ALA A 442 32.22 -6.54 -11.78
C ALA A 442 32.77 -5.63 -10.66
N SER A 443 33.00 -4.33 -10.96
CA SER A 443 33.59 -3.38 -10.02
C SER A 443 32.64 -2.24 -9.68
N GLY A 444 32.66 -1.85 -8.40
CA GLY A 444 31.84 -0.75 -7.90
C GLY A 444 32.44 0.62 -8.20
N VAL A 445 31.56 1.62 -8.32
CA VAL A 445 31.89 3.03 -8.42
C VAL A 445 31.12 3.77 -7.32
N VAL A 446 31.81 4.55 -6.49
CA VAL A 446 31.17 5.36 -5.45
C VAL A 446 30.98 6.78 -5.94
N TYR A 447 29.76 7.29 -5.82
CA TYR A 447 29.38 8.65 -6.19
C TYR A 447 28.79 9.38 -4.97
N SER A 448 29.33 10.56 -4.64
CA SER A 448 28.98 11.28 -3.40
C SER A 448 28.26 12.61 -3.62
N LYS A 449 28.13 13.09 -4.87
CA LYS A 449 27.40 14.33 -5.12
C LYS A 449 25.89 14.08 -4.94
N PRO A 450 25.16 15.02 -4.33
CA PRO A 450 23.69 14.91 -4.19
C PRO A 450 22.99 14.93 -5.54
N PHE A 451 21.93 14.14 -5.68
CA PHE A 451 21.02 14.19 -6.82
C PHE A 451 19.64 13.63 -6.46
N ASN A 452 18.65 13.95 -7.28
CA ASN A 452 17.30 13.42 -7.12
C ASN A 452 17.10 12.16 -7.98
N THR A 453 16.50 11.13 -7.41
CA THR A 453 16.27 9.84 -8.08
C THR A 453 15.28 9.89 -9.25
N MET A 454 14.64 11.03 -9.54
CA MET A 454 13.87 11.22 -10.79
C MET A 454 14.69 10.93 -12.06
N VAL A 455 16.00 11.07 -12.00
CA VAL A 455 16.92 10.68 -13.08
C VAL A 455 16.79 9.21 -13.50
N THR A 456 16.15 8.37 -12.68
CA THR A 456 15.93 6.95 -12.93
C THR A 456 15.31 6.67 -14.30
N ARG A 457 14.29 7.43 -14.72
CA ARG A 457 13.71 7.29 -16.07
C ARG A 457 14.74 7.48 -17.17
N GLN A 458 15.56 8.52 -17.06
CA GLN A 458 16.59 8.84 -18.03
C GLN A 458 17.68 7.76 -18.09
N LEU A 459 18.12 7.25 -16.93
CA LEU A 459 19.09 6.14 -16.84
C LEU A 459 18.53 4.86 -17.47
N ILE A 460 17.30 4.45 -17.11
CA ILE A 460 16.67 3.27 -17.68
C ILE A 460 16.52 3.39 -19.20
N THR A 461 16.03 4.52 -19.69
CA THR A 461 15.91 4.76 -21.14
C THR A 461 17.27 4.74 -21.83
N GLY A 462 18.30 5.32 -21.21
CA GLY A 462 19.67 5.27 -21.73
C GLY A 462 20.23 3.85 -21.82
N ILE A 463 19.96 3.02 -20.82
CA ILE A 463 20.37 1.60 -20.83
C ILE A 463 19.59 0.84 -21.93
N LEU A 464 18.27 0.94 -21.96
CA LEU A 464 17.41 0.22 -22.91
C LEU A 464 17.69 0.62 -24.37
N SER A 465 18.06 1.88 -24.62
CA SER A 465 18.47 2.35 -25.96
C SER A 465 19.90 1.98 -26.35
N GLY A 466 20.72 1.48 -25.40
CA GLY A 466 22.13 1.17 -25.60
C GLY A 466 23.04 2.40 -25.55
N GLN A 467 22.57 3.56 -25.10
CA GLN A 467 23.36 4.77 -24.92
C GLN A 467 24.18 4.75 -23.63
N LEU A 468 23.72 4.01 -22.62
CA LEU A 468 24.41 3.83 -21.34
C LEU A 468 24.83 2.37 -21.17
N VAL A 469 26.08 2.08 -21.54
CA VAL A 469 26.68 0.73 -21.45
C VAL A 469 27.90 0.69 -20.52
N ASP A 470 28.51 1.83 -20.25
CA ASP A 470 29.72 1.95 -19.43
C ASP A 470 29.36 2.57 -18.06
N PRO A 471 29.72 1.92 -16.95
CA PRO A 471 29.52 2.47 -15.60
C PRO A 471 30.16 3.83 -15.38
N SER A 472 31.26 4.15 -16.05
CA SER A 472 31.96 5.43 -15.96
C SER A 472 31.14 6.61 -16.54
N ALA A 473 30.16 6.32 -17.41
CA ALA A 473 29.27 7.33 -17.99
C ALA A 473 28.08 7.69 -17.09
N ILE A 474 27.77 6.88 -16.06
CA ILE A 474 26.62 7.10 -15.16
C ILE A 474 26.64 8.49 -14.51
N PRO A 475 27.77 9.00 -13.96
CA PRO A 475 27.84 10.35 -13.40
C PRO A 475 27.34 11.44 -14.36
N GLY A 476 27.69 11.35 -15.65
CA GLY A 476 27.24 12.30 -16.66
C GLY A 476 25.74 12.28 -16.96
N PHE A 477 25.04 11.16 -16.68
CA PHE A 477 23.59 11.07 -16.74
C PHE A 477 22.92 11.66 -15.50
N VAL A 478 23.54 11.47 -14.34
CA VAL A 478 23.01 11.93 -13.04
C VAL A 478 23.15 13.45 -12.87
N GLU A 479 24.14 14.09 -13.52
CA GLU A 479 24.43 15.53 -13.43
C GLU A 479 23.66 16.38 -14.47
N ARG A 480 22.87 15.78 -15.35
CA ARG A 480 21.99 16.46 -16.33
C ARG A 480 20.66 16.85 -15.72
#